data_f042d0d30b9c651fa49f4a6b5e76c5c0
#
_entry.id   f042d0d30b9c651fa49f4a6b5e76c5c0
#
_cell.length_a   1.000
_cell.length_b   1.000
_cell.length_c   1.000
_cell.angle_alpha   90.00
_cell.angle_beta   90.00
_cell.angle_gamma   90.00
#
_symmetry.space_group_name_H-M   'P 1'
#
loop_
_entity.id
_entity.type
_entity.pdbx_description
1 polymer ?
#
loop_
_entity_poly.entity_id
_entity_poly.type
_entity_poly.pdbx_seq_one_letter_code
_entity_poly.pdbx_strand_id
1 'polypeptide(L)'
;MLPRSARAAAIELPPLPYADNALDPYISANTIGFHYGKHHKAYVDNTNKMIEGTDLASASLEDIVKAAAGKPDKKGLFNNSAQVWNHTFYWKSLSPKGGGQPTGKLLDRIKADFGDFAKFKDDLAKAAVTQFGSGWAWLVLDGGKLKVEQTPNAETPLTSPGKKPLLTIDVWEHAYYVDYRNRRPDYVNAVLDKLVNWEFAAQNLG
;
A
#
# COMPACT_ATOMS: atom_id res chain seq x y z
N MET A 1 45.82 -3.33 4.72
CA MET A 1 44.47 -3.87 4.98
C MET A 1 43.48 -2.74 4.73
N LEU A 2 42.77 -2.75 3.63
CA LEU A 2 41.69 -1.79 3.39
C LEU A 2 40.51 -2.17 4.33
N PRO A 3 39.84 -1.19 4.97
CA PRO A 3 38.70 -1.49 5.80
C PRO A 3 37.59 -2.13 4.94
N ARG A 4 37.08 -3.29 5.36
CA ARG A 4 35.90 -3.89 4.78
C ARG A 4 34.76 -2.87 4.93
N SER A 5 34.35 -2.26 3.83
CA SER A 5 33.17 -1.41 3.80
C SER A 5 32.04 -2.18 4.46
N ALA A 6 31.42 -1.63 5.48
CA ALA A 6 30.24 -2.20 6.11
C ALA A 6 29.21 -2.37 4.98
N ARG A 7 28.78 -3.60 4.73
CA ARG A 7 27.74 -3.89 3.73
C ARG A 7 26.51 -3.11 4.18
N ALA A 8 26.05 -2.18 3.35
CA ALA A 8 24.83 -1.44 3.60
C ALA A 8 23.68 -2.42 3.90
N ALA A 9 22.82 -2.09 4.83
CA ALA A 9 21.69 -2.96 5.19
C ALA A 9 20.76 -3.08 3.97
N ALA A 10 20.54 -4.29 3.49
CA ALA A 10 19.59 -4.55 2.43
C ALA A 10 18.17 -4.19 2.89
N ILE A 11 17.30 -3.79 1.96
CA ILE A 11 15.86 -3.66 2.22
C ILE A 11 15.34 -5.05 2.57
N GLU A 12 14.69 -5.18 3.73
CA GLU A 12 14.12 -6.44 4.20
C GLU A 12 12.66 -6.56 3.79
N LEU A 13 12.20 -7.79 3.54
CA LEU A 13 10.77 -8.08 3.45
C LEU A 13 10.19 -7.99 4.88
N PRO A 14 9.36 -7.00 5.18
CA PRO A 14 8.81 -6.87 6.55
C PRO A 14 7.88 -8.05 6.85
N PRO A 15 7.84 -8.56 8.09
CA PRO A 15 6.90 -9.61 8.45
C PRO A 15 5.46 -9.11 8.29
N LEU A 16 4.54 -10.04 7.94
CA LEU A 16 3.12 -9.73 8.00
C LEU A 16 2.71 -9.37 9.43
N PRO A 17 1.83 -8.37 9.62
CA PRO A 17 1.37 -7.98 10.96
C PRO A 17 0.37 -8.98 11.58
N TYR A 18 0.04 -10.08 10.89
CA TYR A 18 -0.88 -11.14 11.29
C TYR A 18 -0.47 -12.46 10.62
N ALA A 19 -1.07 -13.58 11.06
CA ALA A 19 -0.87 -14.88 10.42
C ALA A 19 -1.38 -14.89 8.96
N ASP A 20 -0.78 -15.70 8.10
CA ASP A 20 -1.10 -15.78 6.67
C ASP A 20 -2.56 -16.17 6.37
N ASN A 21 -3.21 -16.88 7.29
CA ASN A 21 -4.63 -17.26 7.19
C ASN A 21 -5.57 -16.35 8.00
N ALA A 22 -5.07 -15.29 8.60
CA ALA A 22 -5.87 -14.46 9.51
C ALA A 22 -6.94 -13.62 8.81
N LEU A 23 -6.82 -13.42 7.49
CA LEU A 23 -7.77 -12.67 6.68
C LEU A 23 -8.86 -13.54 6.04
N ASP A 24 -8.81 -14.88 6.26
CA ASP A 24 -9.86 -15.78 5.83
C ASP A 24 -11.22 -15.39 6.48
N PRO A 25 -12.35 -15.55 5.79
CA PRO A 25 -12.53 -16.08 4.42
C PRO A 25 -12.45 -14.99 3.33
N TYR A 26 -12.07 -13.76 3.65
CA TYR A 26 -12.13 -12.62 2.72
C TYR A 26 -10.91 -12.53 1.79
N ILE A 27 -9.72 -12.87 2.29
CA ILE A 27 -8.50 -13.05 1.52
C ILE A 27 -7.87 -14.35 2.02
N SER A 28 -7.76 -15.36 1.14
CA SER A 28 -7.28 -16.68 1.53
C SER A 28 -5.77 -16.71 1.80
N ALA A 29 -5.35 -17.66 2.63
CA ALA A 29 -3.92 -17.95 2.82
C ALA A 29 -3.22 -18.26 1.49
N ASN A 30 -3.90 -18.85 0.51
CA ASN A 30 -3.37 -19.08 -0.82
C ASN A 30 -3.05 -17.76 -1.55
N THR A 31 -3.96 -16.80 -1.51
CA THR A 31 -3.71 -15.44 -2.05
C THR A 31 -2.53 -14.79 -1.35
N ILE A 32 -2.48 -14.83 -0.01
CA ILE A 32 -1.37 -14.27 0.77
C ILE A 32 -0.03 -14.94 0.39
N GLY A 33 -0.01 -16.27 0.21
CA GLY A 33 1.18 -17.02 -0.21
C GLY A 33 1.79 -16.52 -1.52
N PHE A 34 0.96 -16.16 -2.50
CA PHE A 34 1.41 -15.56 -3.75
C PHE A 34 1.71 -14.06 -3.59
N HIS A 35 0.78 -13.31 -3.01
CA HIS A 35 0.86 -11.86 -2.96
C HIS A 35 2.04 -11.37 -2.10
N TYR A 36 2.17 -11.89 -0.88
CA TYR A 36 3.30 -11.58 0.02
C TYR A 36 4.53 -12.42 -0.31
N GLY A 37 4.37 -13.75 -0.37
CA GLY A 37 5.50 -14.69 -0.46
C GLY A 37 6.19 -14.74 -1.83
N LYS A 38 5.53 -14.30 -2.91
CA LYS A 38 6.10 -14.24 -4.26
C LYS A 38 6.21 -12.81 -4.78
N HIS A 39 5.11 -12.09 -4.94
CA HIS A 39 5.12 -10.74 -5.53
C HIS A 39 5.88 -9.73 -4.67
N HIS A 40 5.48 -9.53 -3.41
CA HIS A 40 6.16 -8.58 -2.53
C HIS A 40 7.63 -8.94 -2.33
N LYS A 41 7.92 -10.23 -2.10
CA LYS A 41 9.31 -10.71 -1.99
C LYS A 41 10.13 -10.41 -3.24
N ALA A 42 9.59 -10.65 -4.43
CA ALA A 42 10.29 -10.37 -5.68
C ALA A 42 10.62 -8.87 -5.86
N TYR A 43 9.71 -7.97 -5.45
CA TYR A 43 10.00 -6.54 -5.47
C TYR A 43 11.14 -6.15 -4.52
N VAL A 44 11.19 -6.76 -3.34
CA VAL A 44 12.31 -6.57 -2.39
C VAL A 44 13.63 -7.07 -3.01
N ASP A 45 13.64 -8.30 -3.53
CA ASP A 45 14.84 -8.90 -4.11
C ASP A 45 15.35 -8.07 -5.31
N ASN A 46 14.45 -7.62 -6.18
CA ASN A 46 14.78 -6.79 -7.34
C ASN A 46 15.29 -5.40 -6.93
N THR A 47 14.67 -4.78 -5.93
CA THR A 47 15.12 -3.47 -5.42
C THR A 47 16.55 -3.59 -4.90
N ASN A 48 16.83 -4.59 -4.06
CA ASN A 48 18.17 -4.82 -3.51
C ASN A 48 19.21 -5.06 -4.60
N LYS A 49 18.87 -5.85 -5.62
CA LYS A 49 19.76 -6.09 -6.76
C LYS A 49 20.08 -4.80 -7.54
N MET A 50 19.07 -3.91 -7.70
CA MET A 50 19.24 -2.67 -8.46
C MET A 50 20.03 -1.59 -7.72
N ILE A 51 20.01 -1.59 -6.37
CA ILE A 51 20.74 -0.60 -5.57
C ILE A 51 22.16 -1.08 -5.18
N GLU A 52 22.47 -2.37 -5.38
CA GLU A 52 23.78 -2.93 -5.03
C GLU A 52 24.89 -2.19 -5.76
N GLY A 53 25.90 -1.72 -5.00
CA GLY A 53 27.03 -0.98 -5.54
C GLY A 53 26.72 0.45 -5.99
N THR A 54 25.54 0.97 -5.70
CA THR A 54 25.15 2.36 -5.98
C THR A 54 25.14 3.22 -4.72
N ASP A 55 25.04 4.55 -4.88
CA ASP A 55 24.88 5.50 -3.77
C ASP A 55 23.60 5.27 -2.95
N LEU A 56 22.62 4.54 -3.51
CA LEU A 56 21.37 4.21 -2.85
C LEU A 56 21.44 2.94 -1.99
N ALA A 57 22.55 2.22 -2.00
CA ALA A 57 22.70 0.94 -1.28
C ALA A 57 22.49 1.06 0.24
N SER A 58 22.69 2.25 0.82
CA SER A 58 22.48 2.54 2.25
C SER A 58 21.29 3.47 2.53
N ALA A 59 20.53 3.83 1.50
CA ALA A 59 19.40 4.73 1.62
C ALA A 59 18.18 4.00 2.21
N SER A 60 17.27 4.76 2.85
CA SER A 60 15.97 4.23 3.25
C SER A 60 15.12 3.87 2.03
N LEU A 61 14.17 2.94 2.20
CA LEU A 61 13.25 2.60 1.12
C LEU A 61 12.52 3.83 0.56
N GLU A 62 12.07 4.73 1.43
CA GLU A 62 11.39 5.96 1.02
C GLU A 62 12.30 6.89 0.20
N ASP A 63 13.58 7.01 0.59
CA ASP A 63 14.56 7.80 -0.15
C ASP A 63 14.85 7.19 -1.51
N ILE A 64 14.93 5.85 -1.60
CA ILE A 64 15.09 5.13 -2.87
C ILE A 64 13.91 5.42 -3.81
N VAL A 65 12.68 5.30 -3.30
CA VAL A 65 11.46 5.59 -4.08
C VAL A 65 11.47 7.03 -4.59
N LYS A 66 11.72 8.00 -3.71
CA LYS A 66 11.78 9.44 -4.06
C LYS A 66 12.90 9.74 -5.04
N ALA A 67 14.09 9.12 -4.86
CA ALA A 67 15.24 9.31 -5.74
C ALA A 67 15.03 8.73 -7.16
N ALA A 68 14.12 7.74 -7.30
CA ALA A 68 13.82 7.12 -8.58
C ALA A 68 12.59 7.73 -9.28
N ALA A 69 11.70 8.38 -8.52
CA ALA A 69 10.45 8.94 -9.03
C ALA A 69 10.67 9.93 -10.19
N GLY A 70 9.88 9.78 -11.25
CA GLY A 70 9.90 10.66 -12.42
C GLY A 70 11.18 10.59 -13.29
N LYS A 71 12.10 9.67 -13.01
CA LYS A 71 13.34 9.49 -13.77
C LYS A 71 13.22 8.32 -14.74
N PRO A 72 13.25 8.56 -16.06
CA PRO A 72 13.10 7.50 -17.07
C PRO A 72 14.16 6.40 -16.98
N ASP A 73 15.40 6.77 -16.68
CA ASP A 73 16.55 5.86 -16.50
C ASP A 73 16.45 5.01 -15.22
N LYS A 74 15.62 5.43 -14.24
CA LYS A 74 15.36 4.72 -12.98
C LYS A 74 13.96 4.11 -12.88
N LYS A 75 13.22 4.02 -13.99
CA LYS A 75 11.86 3.50 -14.00
C LYS A 75 11.75 2.09 -13.40
N GLY A 76 12.69 1.20 -13.70
CA GLY A 76 12.74 -0.15 -13.12
C GLY A 76 12.93 -0.13 -11.60
N LEU A 77 13.82 0.72 -11.10
CA LEU A 77 14.04 0.90 -9.67
C LEU A 77 12.80 1.49 -8.99
N PHE A 78 12.20 2.53 -9.59
CA PHE A 78 10.96 3.11 -9.08
C PHE A 78 9.85 2.05 -8.97
N ASN A 79 9.59 1.30 -10.04
CA ASN A 79 8.54 0.30 -10.04
C ASN A 79 8.72 -0.74 -8.92
N ASN A 80 9.94 -1.25 -8.71
CA ASN A 80 10.16 -2.26 -7.68
C ASN A 80 10.15 -1.64 -6.27
N SER A 81 10.86 -0.55 -6.03
CA SER A 81 10.95 0.06 -4.70
C SER A 81 9.60 0.64 -4.23
N ALA A 82 8.85 1.30 -5.13
CA ALA A 82 7.51 1.79 -4.81
C ALA A 82 6.54 0.64 -4.51
N GLN A 83 6.63 -0.49 -5.24
CA GLN A 83 5.84 -1.68 -4.93
C GLN A 83 6.21 -2.28 -3.57
N VAL A 84 7.48 -2.28 -3.17
CA VAL A 84 7.85 -2.70 -1.80
C VAL A 84 7.16 -1.82 -0.77
N TRP A 85 7.19 -0.50 -0.97
CA TRP A 85 6.58 0.45 -0.04
C TRP A 85 5.05 0.31 -0.02
N ASN A 86 4.39 0.27 -1.19
CA ASN A 86 2.95 0.16 -1.33
C ASN A 86 2.41 -1.12 -0.69
N HIS A 87 3.08 -2.28 -0.90
CA HIS A 87 2.68 -3.55 -0.30
C HIS A 87 2.87 -3.56 1.21
N THR A 88 3.99 -3.01 1.71
CA THR A 88 4.22 -2.87 3.16
C THR A 88 3.11 -2.03 3.80
N PHE A 89 2.72 -0.95 3.15
CA PHE A 89 1.64 -0.08 3.61
C PHE A 89 0.26 -0.78 3.51
N TYR A 90 0.04 -1.55 2.47
CA TYR A 90 -1.18 -2.33 2.27
C TYR A 90 -1.40 -3.39 3.37
N TRP A 91 -0.37 -4.16 3.72
CA TRP A 91 -0.51 -5.15 4.80
C TRP A 91 -0.93 -4.50 6.12
N LYS A 92 -0.41 -3.33 6.43
CA LYS A 92 -0.78 -2.55 7.62
C LYS A 92 -2.17 -1.92 7.50
N SER A 93 -2.62 -1.66 6.27
CA SER A 93 -3.97 -1.14 5.98
C SER A 93 -5.08 -2.17 6.21
N LEU A 94 -4.72 -3.44 6.42
CA LEU A 94 -5.65 -4.54 6.71
C LEU A 94 -5.48 -5.04 8.14
N SER A 95 -6.56 -5.56 8.70
CA SER A 95 -6.61 -6.19 10.01
C SER A 95 -7.64 -7.31 10.03
N PRO A 96 -7.34 -8.47 10.67
CA PRO A 96 -8.32 -9.52 10.91
C PRO A 96 -9.53 -9.07 11.74
N LYS A 97 -9.36 -7.97 12.48
CA LYS A 97 -10.42 -7.33 13.29
C LYS A 97 -10.86 -5.99 12.70
N GLY A 98 -10.62 -5.81 11.39
CA GLY A 98 -10.90 -4.57 10.69
C GLY A 98 -12.36 -4.42 10.25
N GLY A 99 -12.57 -3.45 9.36
CA GLY A 99 -13.89 -3.10 8.82
C GLY A 99 -14.71 -2.21 9.73
N GLY A 100 -16.00 -2.14 9.46
CA GLY A 100 -16.89 -1.24 10.19
C GLY A 100 -16.59 0.23 9.92
N GLN A 101 -16.74 1.05 10.94
CA GLN A 101 -16.58 2.51 10.87
C GLN A 101 -15.46 2.95 11.82
N PRO A 102 -14.60 3.89 11.43
CA PRO A 102 -13.62 4.48 12.34
C PRO A 102 -14.30 5.27 13.45
N THR A 103 -13.55 5.58 14.49
CA THR A 103 -13.99 6.39 15.62
C THR A 103 -13.09 7.63 15.82
N GLY A 104 -13.47 8.51 16.72
CA GLY A 104 -12.67 9.65 17.16
C GLY A 104 -12.29 10.59 16.02
N LYS A 105 -11.11 11.16 16.10
CA LYS A 105 -10.60 12.21 15.19
C LYS A 105 -10.70 11.84 13.71
N LEU A 106 -10.43 10.59 13.35
CA LEU A 106 -10.53 10.17 11.95
C LEU A 106 -11.97 10.23 11.43
N LEU A 107 -12.94 9.76 12.22
CA LEU A 107 -14.35 9.85 11.83
C LEU A 107 -14.81 11.29 11.71
N ASP A 108 -14.42 12.15 12.65
CA ASP A 108 -14.78 13.58 12.63
C ASP A 108 -14.23 14.27 11.37
N ARG A 109 -12.99 13.94 11.00
CA ARG A 109 -12.37 14.45 9.77
C ARG A 109 -13.07 13.92 8.51
N ILE A 110 -13.43 12.64 8.48
CA ILE A 110 -14.19 12.05 7.36
C ILE A 110 -15.52 12.78 7.20
N LYS A 111 -16.25 13.02 8.30
CA LYS A 111 -17.52 13.77 8.25
C LYS A 111 -17.32 15.21 7.77
N ALA A 112 -16.26 15.88 8.24
CA ALA A 112 -15.98 17.25 7.84
C ALA A 112 -15.64 17.38 6.35
N ASP A 113 -14.86 16.43 5.80
CA ASP A 113 -14.33 16.53 4.44
C ASP A 113 -15.24 15.87 3.39
N PHE A 114 -16.04 14.84 3.76
CA PHE A 114 -16.91 14.08 2.85
C PHE A 114 -18.42 14.25 3.14
N GLY A 115 -18.80 14.82 4.28
CA GLY A 115 -20.17 14.93 4.73
C GLY A 115 -20.58 13.81 5.70
N ASP A 116 -20.39 12.55 5.29
CA ASP A 116 -20.61 11.41 6.17
C ASP A 116 -19.69 10.22 5.80
N PHE A 117 -19.70 9.18 6.64
CA PHE A 117 -18.89 8.00 6.44
C PHE A 117 -19.36 7.15 5.24
N ALA A 118 -20.66 7.07 4.99
CA ALA A 118 -21.19 6.27 3.89
C ALA A 118 -20.72 6.81 2.55
N LYS A 119 -20.81 8.13 2.36
CA LYS A 119 -20.29 8.81 1.16
C LYS A 119 -18.78 8.59 0.98
N PHE A 120 -18.00 8.76 2.04
CA PHE A 120 -16.56 8.49 1.99
C PHE A 120 -16.27 7.05 1.57
N LYS A 121 -16.96 6.07 2.17
CA LYS A 121 -16.80 4.65 1.84
C LYS A 121 -17.15 4.37 0.37
N ASP A 122 -18.23 4.97 -0.12
CA ASP A 122 -18.63 4.87 -1.53
C ASP A 122 -17.57 5.50 -2.46
N ASP A 123 -17.03 6.67 -2.11
CA ASP A 123 -15.99 7.34 -2.88
C ASP A 123 -14.71 6.46 -2.94
N LEU A 124 -14.31 5.85 -1.82
CA LEU A 124 -13.13 4.98 -1.77
C LEU A 124 -13.38 3.67 -2.54
N ALA A 125 -14.56 3.07 -2.40
CA ALA A 125 -14.96 1.90 -3.17
C ALA A 125 -14.94 2.20 -4.67
N LYS A 126 -15.51 3.34 -5.08
CA LYS A 126 -15.53 3.79 -6.47
C LYS A 126 -14.12 3.98 -7.02
N ALA A 127 -13.21 4.64 -6.28
CA ALA A 127 -11.83 4.81 -6.70
C ALA A 127 -11.13 3.46 -6.90
N ALA A 128 -11.33 2.51 -5.99
CA ALA A 128 -10.76 1.16 -6.07
C ALA A 128 -11.29 0.38 -7.28
N VAL A 129 -12.61 0.40 -7.50
CA VAL A 129 -13.27 -0.36 -8.58
C VAL A 129 -12.96 0.23 -9.95
N THR A 130 -12.93 1.56 -10.07
CA THR A 130 -12.75 2.26 -11.35
C THR A 130 -11.30 2.46 -11.75
N GLN A 131 -10.33 2.14 -10.90
CA GLN A 131 -8.92 2.15 -11.31
C GLN A 131 -8.73 1.21 -12.50
N PHE A 132 -8.45 1.79 -13.66
CA PHE A 132 -8.27 1.02 -14.89
C PHE A 132 -6.95 0.22 -14.85
N GLY A 133 -7.06 -1.10 -15.01
CA GLY A 133 -5.91 -1.99 -14.92
C GLY A 133 -5.38 -2.15 -13.49
N SER A 134 -4.08 -2.29 -13.37
CA SER A 134 -3.37 -2.43 -12.10
C SER A 134 -3.20 -1.09 -11.40
N GLY A 135 -3.31 -1.07 -10.09
CA GLY A 135 -3.11 0.15 -9.31
C GLY A 135 -3.61 0.04 -7.87
N TRP A 136 -3.89 1.18 -7.29
CA TRP A 136 -4.15 1.36 -5.86
C TRP A 136 -5.24 2.41 -5.65
N ALA A 137 -6.04 2.25 -4.61
CA ALA A 137 -6.91 3.31 -4.10
C ALA A 137 -6.40 3.77 -2.73
N TRP A 138 -6.46 5.07 -2.47
CA TRP A 138 -5.85 5.69 -1.30
C TRP A 138 -6.82 6.60 -0.58
N LEU A 139 -6.73 6.61 0.76
CA LEU A 139 -7.11 7.75 1.58
C LEU A 139 -5.84 8.54 1.90
N VAL A 140 -5.83 9.81 1.57
CA VAL A 140 -4.69 10.72 1.81
C VAL A 140 -5.11 11.96 2.56
N LEU A 141 -4.18 12.54 3.32
CA LEU A 141 -4.27 13.92 3.80
C LEU A 141 -3.48 14.80 2.82
N ASP A 142 -4.14 15.75 2.19
CA ASP A 142 -3.56 16.64 1.19
C ASP A 142 -4.06 18.09 1.42
N GLY A 143 -3.14 19.01 1.67
CA GLY A 143 -3.47 20.40 1.97
C GLY A 143 -4.38 20.57 3.19
N GLY A 144 -4.22 19.71 4.20
CA GLY A 144 -5.03 19.73 5.42
C GLY A 144 -6.43 19.11 5.28
N LYS A 145 -6.78 18.53 4.13
CA LYS A 145 -8.07 17.85 3.88
C LYS A 145 -7.86 16.38 3.54
N LEU A 146 -8.79 15.55 3.96
CA LEU A 146 -8.86 14.16 3.52
C LEU A 146 -9.36 14.10 2.08
N LYS A 147 -8.70 13.29 1.26
CA LYS A 147 -9.08 13.04 -0.13
C LYS A 147 -8.98 11.55 -0.45
N VAL A 148 -9.82 11.10 -1.37
CA VAL A 148 -9.72 9.80 -2.01
C VAL A 148 -9.06 9.98 -3.36
N GLU A 149 -8.05 9.16 -3.66
CA GLU A 149 -7.41 9.14 -4.97
C GLU A 149 -7.07 7.72 -5.41
N GLN A 150 -6.79 7.55 -6.68
CA GLN A 150 -6.31 6.30 -7.27
C GLN A 150 -5.02 6.55 -8.03
N THR A 151 -4.12 5.57 -8.01
CA THR A 151 -2.84 5.63 -8.73
C THR A 151 -2.65 4.37 -9.57
N PRO A 152 -2.14 4.50 -10.81
CA PRO A 152 -1.89 3.33 -11.66
C PRO A 152 -0.57 2.65 -11.29
N ASN A 153 -0.45 1.36 -11.57
CA ASN A 153 0.77 0.56 -11.48
C ASN A 153 1.48 0.70 -10.12
N ALA A 154 2.71 1.21 -10.10
CA ALA A 154 3.51 1.40 -8.89
C ALA A 154 3.42 2.81 -8.30
N GLU A 155 2.69 3.71 -8.94
CA GLU A 155 2.56 5.09 -8.48
C GLU A 155 2.03 5.16 -7.04
N THR A 156 2.54 6.15 -6.29
CA THR A 156 2.29 6.26 -4.86
C THR A 156 2.19 7.72 -4.42
N PRO A 157 1.28 8.06 -3.49
CA PRO A 157 1.23 9.40 -2.90
C PRO A 157 2.50 9.81 -2.15
N LEU A 158 3.34 8.84 -1.76
CA LEU A 158 4.63 9.08 -1.09
C LEU A 158 5.52 10.06 -1.88
N THR A 159 5.42 10.06 -3.21
CA THR A 159 6.23 10.91 -4.09
C THR A 159 5.59 12.27 -4.38
N SER A 160 4.40 12.52 -3.87
CA SER A 160 3.66 13.77 -4.07
C SER A 160 3.91 14.72 -2.90
N PRO A 161 4.58 15.88 -3.12
CA PRO A 161 4.83 16.83 -2.04
C PRO A 161 3.56 17.26 -1.31
N GLY A 162 3.60 17.26 0.02
CA GLY A 162 2.48 17.69 0.85
C GLY A 162 1.37 16.66 1.05
N LYS A 163 1.41 15.52 0.37
CA LYS A 163 0.49 14.42 0.60
C LYS A 163 1.00 13.46 1.67
N LYS A 164 0.08 13.00 2.52
CA LYS A 164 0.33 11.98 3.52
C LYS A 164 -0.66 10.83 3.31
N PRO A 165 -0.21 9.64 2.87
CA PRO A 165 -1.07 8.48 2.75
C PRO A 165 -1.50 7.99 4.14
N LEU A 166 -2.79 7.65 4.28
CA LEU A 166 -3.37 7.15 5.52
C LEU A 166 -3.79 5.69 5.42
N LEU A 167 -4.28 5.28 4.24
CA LEU A 167 -4.78 3.94 3.98
C LEU A 167 -4.67 3.62 2.49
N THR A 168 -4.50 2.35 2.14
CA THR A 168 -4.53 1.90 0.74
C THR A 168 -5.26 0.58 0.56
N ILE A 169 -5.83 0.41 -0.65
CA ILE A 169 -6.39 -0.85 -1.15
C ILE A 169 -5.64 -1.19 -2.44
N ASP A 170 -5.04 -2.37 -2.47
CA ASP A 170 -4.41 -2.92 -3.67
C ASP A 170 -5.50 -3.43 -4.63
N VAL A 171 -5.48 -2.96 -5.88
CA VAL A 171 -6.39 -3.41 -6.93
C VAL A 171 -5.67 -3.99 -8.15
N TRP A 172 -4.41 -4.37 -7.99
CA TRP A 172 -3.75 -5.30 -8.88
C TRP A 172 -4.49 -6.64 -8.86
N GLU A 173 -4.60 -7.33 -9.98
CA GLU A 173 -5.29 -8.62 -10.03
C GLU A 173 -4.68 -9.66 -9.07
N HIS A 174 -3.36 -9.61 -8.84
CA HIS A 174 -2.71 -10.51 -7.89
C HIS A 174 -3.24 -10.37 -6.44
N ALA A 175 -3.87 -9.26 -6.10
CA ALA A 175 -4.45 -9.06 -4.76
C ALA A 175 -5.75 -9.84 -4.54
N TYR A 176 -6.48 -10.17 -5.62
CA TYR A 176 -7.84 -10.73 -5.47
C TYR A 176 -8.21 -11.83 -6.47
N TYR A 177 -7.48 -12.01 -7.58
CA TYR A 177 -7.93 -12.88 -8.67
C TYR A 177 -8.06 -14.36 -8.26
N VAL A 178 -7.25 -14.84 -7.34
CA VAL A 178 -7.33 -16.22 -6.83
C VAL A 178 -8.68 -16.49 -6.17
N ASP A 179 -9.16 -15.55 -5.34
CA ASP A 179 -10.40 -15.70 -4.55
C ASP A 179 -11.64 -15.17 -5.28
N TYR A 180 -11.50 -14.10 -6.02
CA TYR A 180 -12.64 -13.36 -6.60
C TYR A 180 -12.70 -13.39 -8.12
N ARG A 181 -11.65 -13.84 -8.82
CA ARG A 181 -11.57 -13.79 -10.29
C ARG A 181 -11.74 -12.33 -10.78
N ASN A 182 -12.63 -12.09 -11.71
CA ASN A 182 -12.93 -10.78 -12.27
C ASN A 182 -13.85 -9.90 -11.37
N ARG A 183 -14.22 -10.39 -10.18
CA ARG A 183 -15.16 -9.70 -9.29
C ARG A 183 -14.45 -8.71 -8.35
N ARG A 184 -13.69 -7.76 -8.92
CA ARG A 184 -13.04 -6.70 -8.14
C ARG A 184 -13.98 -5.97 -7.18
N PRO A 185 -15.23 -5.62 -7.57
CA PRO A 185 -16.16 -4.97 -6.64
C PRO A 185 -16.44 -5.79 -5.37
N ASP A 186 -16.56 -7.12 -5.48
CA ASP A 186 -16.81 -7.99 -4.33
C ASP A 186 -15.61 -8.02 -3.37
N TYR A 187 -14.39 -8.07 -3.92
CA TYR A 187 -13.16 -7.96 -3.16
C TYR A 187 -13.07 -6.62 -2.42
N VAL A 188 -13.30 -5.51 -3.14
CA VAL A 188 -13.23 -4.16 -2.56
C VAL A 188 -14.24 -4.00 -1.42
N ASN A 189 -15.48 -4.49 -1.61
CA ASN A 189 -16.50 -4.46 -0.59
C ASN A 189 -16.11 -5.32 0.63
N ALA A 190 -15.58 -6.53 0.41
CA ALA A 190 -15.11 -7.39 1.49
C ALA A 190 -13.99 -6.72 2.31
N VAL A 191 -13.04 -6.07 1.64
CA VAL A 191 -11.97 -5.31 2.31
C VAL A 191 -12.56 -4.18 3.14
N LEU A 192 -13.42 -3.34 2.57
CA LEU A 192 -13.99 -2.18 3.25
C LEU A 192 -14.89 -2.58 4.44
N ASP A 193 -15.65 -3.65 4.30
CA ASP A 193 -16.61 -4.09 5.31
C ASP A 193 -15.97 -4.87 6.46
N LYS A 194 -14.86 -5.56 6.20
CA LYS A 194 -14.35 -6.61 7.10
C LYS A 194 -12.89 -6.51 7.47
N LEU A 195 -12.07 -5.82 6.68
CA LEU A 195 -10.62 -5.91 6.83
C LEU A 195 -9.91 -4.57 7.04
N VAL A 196 -10.51 -3.44 6.66
CA VAL A 196 -9.82 -2.14 6.76
C VAL A 196 -9.37 -1.86 8.19
N ASN A 197 -8.09 -1.54 8.35
CA ASN A 197 -7.49 -1.17 9.62
C ASN A 197 -7.61 0.34 9.86
N TRP A 198 -8.76 0.76 10.42
CA TRP A 198 -9.01 2.17 10.73
C TRP A 198 -8.09 2.74 11.80
N GLU A 199 -7.57 1.90 12.71
CA GLU A 199 -6.60 2.31 13.71
C GLU A 199 -5.28 2.76 13.04
N PHE A 200 -4.80 2.00 12.07
CA PHE A 200 -3.62 2.38 11.28
C PHE A 200 -3.85 3.70 10.53
N ALA A 201 -5.02 3.88 9.91
CA ALA A 201 -5.35 5.14 9.25
C ALA A 201 -5.39 6.32 10.24
N ALA A 202 -5.93 6.12 11.45
CA ALA A 202 -5.97 7.13 12.50
C ALA A 202 -4.56 7.48 13.02
N GLN A 203 -3.69 6.48 13.21
CA GLN A 203 -2.28 6.70 13.58
C GLN A 203 -1.54 7.52 12.52
N ASN A 204 -1.80 7.25 11.24
CA ASN A 204 -1.21 8.02 10.14
C ASN A 204 -1.78 9.44 10.06
N LEU A 205 -3.00 9.69 10.51
CA LEU A 205 -3.56 11.05 10.56
C LEU A 205 -2.85 11.90 11.62
N GLY A 206 -2.55 11.33 12.80
CA GLY A 206 -1.87 12.00 13.91
C GLY A 206 -2.78 12.74 14.85
#